data_081c930ece62fde4e252ecf2f7f90ef7
#
_entry.id   081c930ece62fde4e252ecf2f7f90ef7
#
_cell.length_a   1.000
_cell.length_b   1.000
_cell.length_c   1.000
_cell.angle_alpha   90.00
_cell.angle_beta   90.00
_cell.angle_gamma   90.00
#
_symmetry.space_group_name_H-M   'P 1'
#
loop_
_entity.id
_entity.type
_entity.pdbx_description
1 polymer ?
#
loop_
_entity_poly.entity_id
_entity_poly.type
_entity_poly.pdbx_seq_one_letter_code
_entity_poly.pdbx_strand_id
1 'polypeptide(L)'
;EKYPALAPYFSTPVEEAIQPDDRGFIRRWLLLEPISKPNRGNTVFVDSYVRTNLDTGWNKGEFTLPKEGDKETMMVEYQKPVDMSAGRPMWGVEPETEMKKVKLAWHALDSKLFNVKLYRYAVGTETGRYGMICRAVTVIDVPEDLENVRLAVGSNSASMWWIDGEEALILSGDRRMVMDDGVSKRITLKKGRHILTGAVINGPGMSDFCVRFVDEQGNPVMNYNILNK
;
A
#
# COMPACT_ATOMS: atom_id res chain seq x y z
N GLU A 1 19.34 -13.93 -4.72
CA GLU A 1 18.13 -13.16 -4.36
C GLU A 1 18.52 -11.91 -3.59
N LYS A 2 17.96 -10.76 -3.99
CA LYS A 2 18.26 -9.48 -3.35
C LYS A 2 17.67 -9.39 -1.92
N TYR A 3 16.57 -10.07 -1.68
CA TYR A 3 15.88 -10.11 -0.40
C TYR A 3 15.40 -11.53 -0.07
N PRO A 4 16.27 -12.38 0.49
CA PRO A 4 15.91 -13.77 0.78
C PRO A 4 14.69 -13.94 1.70
N ALA A 5 14.52 -13.02 2.64
CA ALA A 5 13.39 -13.05 3.58
C ALA A 5 12.02 -12.78 2.90
N LEU A 6 12.01 -12.21 1.70
CA LEU A 6 10.79 -11.99 0.91
C LEU A 6 10.39 -13.21 0.07
N ALA A 7 11.30 -14.12 -0.21
CA ALA A 7 11.10 -15.24 -1.12
C ALA A 7 9.88 -16.12 -0.81
N PRO A 8 9.46 -16.36 0.45
CA PRO A 8 8.24 -17.11 0.74
C PRO A 8 6.95 -16.41 0.31
N TYR A 9 6.98 -15.08 0.17
CA TYR A 9 5.78 -14.24 -0.01
C TYR A 9 5.76 -13.49 -1.33
N PHE A 10 6.91 -13.24 -1.91
CA PHE A 10 7.07 -12.41 -3.11
C PHE A 10 8.05 -13.02 -4.09
N SER A 11 7.82 -12.72 -5.36
CA SER A 11 8.77 -13.00 -6.44
C SER A 11 9.07 -11.73 -7.22
N THR A 12 10.22 -11.73 -7.91
CA THR A 12 10.55 -10.66 -8.84
C THR A 12 9.62 -10.76 -10.06
N PRO A 13 8.96 -9.66 -10.49
CA PRO A 13 8.10 -9.69 -11.65
C PRO A 13 8.86 -10.06 -12.93
N VAL A 14 8.23 -10.87 -13.75
CA VAL A 14 8.65 -11.08 -15.15
C VAL A 14 8.29 -9.84 -15.99
N GLU A 15 8.90 -9.68 -17.16
CA GLU A 15 8.63 -8.51 -18.01
C GLU A 15 7.23 -8.51 -18.62
N GLU A 16 6.68 -9.69 -18.86
CA GLU A 16 5.36 -9.85 -19.43
C GLU A 16 4.27 -9.36 -18.48
N ALA A 17 3.21 -8.81 -19.07
CA ALA A 17 2.00 -8.52 -18.33
C ALA A 17 1.38 -9.81 -17.77
N ILE A 18 0.78 -9.71 -16.60
CA ILE A 18 0.03 -10.80 -15.98
C ILE A 18 -1.46 -10.45 -15.92
N GLN A 19 -2.29 -11.44 -15.75
CA GLN A 19 -3.71 -11.25 -15.46
C GLN A 19 -3.94 -11.27 -13.93
N PRO A 20 -5.11 -10.79 -13.46
CA PRO A 20 -5.55 -11.08 -12.10
C PRO A 20 -5.51 -12.58 -11.83
N ASP A 21 -5.41 -12.96 -10.55
CA ASP A 21 -5.47 -14.38 -10.21
C ASP A 21 -6.87 -14.97 -10.49
N ASP A 22 -7.06 -16.26 -10.22
CA ASP A 22 -8.31 -16.98 -10.49
C ASP A 22 -9.53 -16.44 -9.72
N ARG A 23 -9.30 -15.60 -8.72
CA ARG A 23 -10.35 -14.89 -7.98
C ARG A 23 -10.36 -13.38 -8.24
N GLY A 24 -9.60 -12.90 -9.19
CA GLY A 24 -9.53 -11.51 -9.63
C GLY A 24 -8.58 -10.62 -8.85
N PHE A 25 -7.84 -11.15 -7.89
CA PHE A 25 -6.93 -10.34 -7.06
C PHE A 25 -5.71 -9.88 -7.84
N ILE A 26 -5.34 -8.63 -7.60
CA ILE A 26 -4.15 -8.00 -8.15
C ILE A 26 -2.97 -8.33 -7.26
N ARG A 27 -1.99 -9.04 -7.81
CA ARG A 27 -0.80 -9.48 -7.06
C ARG A 27 0.46 -8.71 -7.39
N ARG A 28 0.50 -7.95 -8.48
CA ARG A 28 1.68 -7.19 -8.91
C ARG A 28 1.62 -5.77 -8.44
N TRP A 29 2.63 -5.36 -7.68
CA TRP A 29 2.70 -4.05 -7.06
C TRP A 29 4.11 -3.48 -7.05
N LEU A 30 4.20 -2.16 -7.18
CA LEU A 30 5.36 -1.38 -6.77
C LEU A 30 5.09 -0.94 -5.33
N LEU A 31 5.98 -1.30 -4.42
CA LEU A 31 5.87 -1.00 -2.99
C LEU A 31 7.02 -0.09 -2.58
N LEU A 32 6.70 1.04 -1.98
CA LEU A 32 7.70 1.88 -1.34
C LEU A 32 8.13 1.24 -0.01
N GLU A 33 9.41 1.34 0.34
CA GLU A 33 9.85 0.98 1.67
C GLU A 33 9.04 1.74 2.72
N PRO A 34 8.66 1.10 3.85
CA PRO A 34 7.72 1.68 4.79
C PRO A 34 8.15 3.03 5.35
N ILE A 35 7.20 3.96 5.42
CA ILE A 35 7.37 5.26 6.05
C ILE A 35 7.07 5.09 7.53
N SER A 36 8.04 5.38 8.39
CA SER A 36 7.86 5.26 9.84
C SER A 36 6.80 6.22 10.36
N LYS A 37 5.89 5.71 11.18
CA LYS A 37 4.89 6.46 11.93
C LYS A 37 4.87 5.89 13.36
N PRO A 38 5.64 6.46 14.28
CA PRO A 38 5.84 5.86 15.61
C PRO A 38 4.61 5.87 16.52
N ASN A 39 3.60 6.67 16.23
CA ASN A 39 2.36 6.73 16.99
C ASN A 39 1.44 5.56 16.67
N ARG A 40 1.27 4.67 17.63
CA ARG A 40 0.56 3.40 17.47
C ARG A 40 -0.96 3.50 17.45
N GLY A 41 -1.54 4.52 18.07
CA GLY A 41 -2.98 4.58 18.32
C GLY A 41 -3.81 5.18 17.17
N ASN A 42 -3.19 5.69 16.13
CA ASN A 42 -3.89 6.49 15.15
C ASN A 42 -3.95 5.82 13.78
N THR A 43 -5.08 5.20 13.50
CA THR A 43 -5.42 4.61 12.21
C THR A 43 -6.33 5.52 11.39
N VAL A 44 -6.38 6.81 11.72
CA VAL A 44 -7.21 7.80 11.03
C VAL A 44 -6.38 8.78 10.23
N PHE A 45 -6.97 9.30 9.16
CA PHE A 45 -6.32 10.18 8.19
C PHE A 45 -6.39 11.67 8.57
N VAL A 46 -6.45 11.98 9.86
CA VAL A 46 -6.60 13.37 10.34
C VAL A 46 -5.27 14.03 10.70
N ASP A 47 -4.26 13.24 10.96
CA ASP A 47 -2.92 13.72 11.30
C ASP A 47 -2.26 14.35 10.04
N SER A 48 -1.72 15.55 10.17
CA SER A 48 -1.10 16.25 9.05
C SER A 48 0.12 15.53 8.49
N TYR A 49 0.92 14.89 9.34
CA TYR A 49 2.05 14.07 8.92
C TYR A 49 1.59 12.90 8.06
N VAL A 50 0.56 12.18 8.50
CA VAL A 50 -0.02 11.07 7.73
C VAL A 50 -0.55 11.57 6.39
N ARG A 51 -1.33 12.66 6.39
CA ARG A 51 -1.89 13.23 5.16
C ARG A 51 -0.82 13.65 4.16
N THR A 52 0.23 14.28 4.64
CA THR A 52 1.36 14.67 3.77
C THR A 52 2.03 13.46 3.13
N ASN A 53 2.19 12.37 3.90
CA ASN A 53 2.81 11.14 3.39
C ASN A 53 1.88 10.28 2.54
N LEU A 54 0.58 10.54 2.56
CA LEU A 54 -0.38 9.93 1.65
C LEU A 54 -0.48 10.67 0.31
N ASP A 55 -0.15 11.96 0.29
CA ASP A 55 -0.20 12.77 -0.93
C ASP A 55 0.82 12.25 -1.95
N THR A 56 0.31 11.69 -3.04
CA THR A 56 1.14 11.16 -4.12
C THR A 56 1.62 12.25 -5.09
N GLY A 57 1.16 13.49 -4.92
CA GLY A 57 1.40 14.56 -5.89
C GLY A 57 0.57 14.45 -7.17
N TRP A 58 -0.26 13.44 -7.32
CA TRP A 58 -1.05 13.22 -8.54
C TRP A 58 -1.92 14.41 -8.89
N ASN A 59 -2.66 14.94 -7.93
CA ASN A 59 -3.57 16.06 -8.12
C ASN A 59 -2.85 17.37 -8.49
N LYS A 60 -1.56 17.44 -8.24
CA LYS A 60 -0.70 18.58 -8.56
C LYS A 60 0.07 18.39 -9.86
N GLY A 61 -0.10 17.26 -10.54
CA GLY A 61 0.68 16.89 -11.72
C GLY A 61 2.13 16.51 -11.41
N GLU A 62 2.47 16.30 -10.15
CA GLU A 62 3.83 16.00 -9.71
C GLU A 62 4.10 14.48 -9.65
N PHE A 63 3.06 13.66 -9.82
CA PHE A 63 3.21 12.21 -9.75
C PHE A 63 3.96 11.67 -10.97
N THR A 64 5.01 10.92 -10.71
CA THR A 64 5.73 10.15 -11.71
C THR A 64 5.66 8.67 -11.33
N LEU A 65 5.30 7.82 -12.28
CA LEU A 65 5.24 6.37 -12.05
C LEU A 65 6.64 5.86 -11.67
N PRO A 66 6.79 5.27 -10.46
CA PRO A 66 8.09 4.78 -10.03
C PRO A 66 8.47 3.49 -10.76
N LYS A 67 9.76 3.18 -10.74
CA LYS A 67 10.35 1.93 -11.22
C LYS A 67 11.11 1.25 -10.09
N GLU A 68 11.40 -0.03 -10.26
CA GLU A 68 12.28 -0.78 -9.34
C GLU A 68 13.57 0.00 -9.06
N GLY A 69 13.83 0.23 -7.79
CA GLY A 69 15.04 0.89 -7.33
C GLY A 69 15.00 2.42 -7.30
N ASP A 70 13.95 3.04 -7.85
CA ASP A 70 13.74 4.49 -7.69
C ASP A 70 13.63 4.84 -6.21
N LYS A 71 14.18 5.99 -5.84
CA LYS A 71 14.20 6.46 -4.45
C LYS A 71 13.44 7.78 -4.31
N GLU A 72 12.67 7.85 -3.25
CA GLU A 72 12.06 9.11 -2.79
C GLU A 72 12.81 9.63 -1.57
N THR A 73 13.18 10.91 -1.60
CA THR A 73 13.73 11.61 -0.45
C THR A 73 12.61 12.28 0.32
N MET A 74 12.49 11.99 1.60
CA MET A 74 11.44 12.57 2.43
C MET A 74 11.88 12.77 3.88
N MET A 75 11.18 13.64 4.58
CA MET A 75 11.32 13.79 6.03
C MET A 75 10.41 12.78 6.71
N VAL A 76 10.98 11.93 7.54
CA VAL A 76 10.27 10.84 8.21
C VAL A 76 10.44 10.95 9.72
N GLU A 77 9.36 10.71 10.44
CA GLU A 77 9.33 10.71 11.89
C GLU A 77 9.82 9.35 12.43
N TYR A 78 10.80 9.38 13.33
CA TYR A 78 11.32 8.20 14.00
C TYR A 78 11.21 8.35 15.52
N GLN A 79 11.01 7.22 16.20
CA GLN A 79 11.11 7.17 17.65
C GLN A 79 12.58 7.34 18.06
N LYS A 80 12.84 8.28 18.98
CA LYS A 80 14.15 8.41 19.60
C LYS A 80 14.49 7.16 20.43
N PRO A 81 15.77 6.76 20.49
CA PRO A 81 16.18 5.74 21.45
C PRO A 81 15.77 6.13 22.87
N VAL A 82 15.22 5.16 23.60
CA VAL A 82 14.84 5.37 25.00
C VAL A 82 16.10 5.27 25.87
N ASP A 83 16.37 6.31 26.64
CA ASP A 83 17.41 6.26 27.67
C ASP A 83 16.94 5.41 28.85
N MET A 84 17.46 4.20 28.92
CA MET A 84 17.13 3.25 30.00
C MET A 84 17.93 3.48 31.27
N SER A 85 18.89 4.42 31.30
CA SER A 85 19.69 4.70 32.48
C SER A 85 18.87 5.30 33.64
N ALA A 86 17.76 5.99 33.33
CA ALA A 86 16.81 6.54 34.28
C ALA A 86 15.67 5.55 34.64
N GLY A 87 15.77 4.29 34.22
CA GLY A 87 14.72 3.29 34.41
C GLY A 87 13.76 3.18 33.21
N ARG A 88 12.78 2.29 33.32
CA ARG A 88 11.77 2.15 32.28
C ARG A 88 10.86 3.37 32.26
N PRO A 89 10.52 3.88 31.05
CA PRO A 89 9.52 4.94 30.91
C PRO A 89 8.22 4.56 31.62
N MET A 90 7.56 5.54 32.22
CA MET A 90 6.24 5.31 32.83
C MET A 90 5.25 4.84 31.77
N TRP A 91 4.39 3.93 32.17
CA TRP A 91 3.32 3.43 31.30
C TRP A 91 2.43 4.58 30.82
N GLY A 92 2.16 4.63 29.50
CA GLY A 92 1.31 5.68 28.92
C GLY A 92 2.04 6.95 28.48
N VAL A 93 3.35 7.05 28.69
CA VAL A 93 4.15 8.15 28.12
C VAL A 93 4.49 7.81 26.68
N GLU A 94 4.07 8.66 25.74
CA GLU A 94 4.47 8.52 24.35
C GLU A 94 5.98 8.74 24.19
N PRO A 95 6.67 7.87 23.44
CA PRO A 95 8.09 8.06 23.19
C PRO A 95 8.34 9.34 22.40
N GLU A 96 9.42 10.02 22.71
CA GLU A 96 9.87 11.17 21.95
C GLU A 96 10.21 10.74 20.51
N THR A 97 9.93 11.63 19.58
CA THR A 97 10.20 11.42 18.16
C THR A 97 11.12 12.49 17.59
N GLU A 98 11.77 12.17 16.50
CA GLU A 98 12.61 13.11 15.73
C GLU A 98 12.36 12.95 14.25
N MET A 99 12.53 14.04 13.51
CA MET A 99 12.43 14.01 12.03
C MET A 99 13.81 13.76 11.42
N LYS A 100 13.86 12.82 10.49
CA LYS A 100 15.07 12.50 9.74
C LYS A 100 14.79 12.56 8.24
N LYS A 101 15.75 13.10 7.49
CA LYS A 101 15.73 13.02 6.03
C LYS A 101 16.22 11.65 5.59
N VAL A 102 15.38 10.93 4.87
CA VAL A 102 15.67 9.56 4.42
C VAL A 102 15.41 9.40 2.93
N LYS A 103 16.02 8.37 2.36
CA LYS A 103 15.73 7.91 1.02
C LYS A 103 15.10 6.53 1.11
N LEU A 104 13.87 6.40 0.62
CA LEU A 104 13.13 5.15 0.56
C LEU A 104 13.06 4.67 -0.88
N ALA A 105 13.31 3.39 -1.09
CA ALA A 105 13.31 2.79 -2.42
C ALA A 105 11.97 2.12 -2.74
N TRP A 106 11.62 2.13 -4.04
CA TRP A 106 10.52 1.36 -4.60
C TRP A 106 11.00 -0.03 -5.01
N HIS A 107 10.18 -1.04 -4.73
CA HIS A 107 10.43 -2.43 -5.10
C HIS A 107 9.27 -2.98 -5.90
N ALA A 108 9.56 -3.47 -7.11
CA ALA A 108 8.58 -4.17 -7.95
C ALA A 108 8.51 -5.64 -7.53
N LEU A 109 7.35 -6.08 -7.08
CA LEU A 109 7.14 -7.41 -6.51
C LEU A 109 5.81 -8.02 -6.98
N ASP A 110 5.83 -9.32 -7.26
CA ASP A 110 4.64 -10.13 -7.41
C ASP A 110 4.37 -10.88 -6.11
N SER A 111 3.18 -10.72 -5.54
CA SER A 111 2.77 -11.47 -4.37
C SER A 111 2.48 -12.92 -4.75
N LYS A 112 3.01 -13.86 -3.99
CA LYS A 112 2.70 -15.30 -4.13
C LYS A 112 1.31 -15.67 -3.60
N LEU A 113 0.71 -14.78 -2.82
CA LEU A 113 -0.62 -14.93 -2.23
C LEU A 113 -1.57 -13.90 -2.81
N PHE A 114 -2.88 -14.13 -2.68
CA PHE A 114 -3.90 -13.16 -3.10
C PHE A 114 -3.78 -11.84 -2.32
N ASN A 115 -3.37 -11.91 -1.06
CA ASN A 115 -3.09 -10.75 -0.21
C ASN A 115 -1.62 -10.39 -0.23
N VAL A 116 -1.37 -9.10 -0.20
CA VAL A 116 -0.02 -8.53 -0.14
C VAL A 116 0.39 -8.37 1.32
N LYS A 117 1.41 -9.11 1.74
CA LYS A 117 1.85 -9.15 3.14
C LYS A 117 2.84 -8.04 3.46
N LEU A 118 2.32 -6.85 3.75
CA LEU A 118 3.16 -5.68 4.04
C LEU A 118 4.01 -5.83 5.29
N TYR A 119 3.53 -6.54 6.31
CA TYR A 119 4.34 -6.83 7.49
C TYR A 119 5.60 -7.61 7.11
N ARG A 120 5.45 -8.66 6.30
CA ARG A 120 6.57 -9.47 5.81
C ARG A 120 7.49 -8.68 4.90
N TYR A 121 6.92 -7.81 4.08
CA TYR A 121 7.68 -6.88 3.26
C TYR A 121 8.55 -5.94 4.13
N ALA A 122 7.97 -5.33 5.15
CA ALA A 122 8.68 -4.45 6.06
C ALA A 122 9.82 -5.17 6.79
N VAL A 123 9.58 -6.37 7.29
CA VAL A 123 10.61 -7.20 7.92
C VAL A 123 11.71 -7.56 6.93
N GLY A 124 11.35 -7.92 5.72
CA GLY A 124 12.30 -8.34 4.69
C GLY A 124 13.15 -7.20 4.13
N THR A 125 12.68 -5.97 4.19
CA THR A 125 13.43 -4.76 3.82
C THR A 125 14.12 -4.09 5.00
N GLU A 126 13.97 -4.64 6.20
CA GLU A 126 14.58 -4.14 7.44
C GLU A 126 14.18 -2.70 7.82
N THR A 127 13.04 -2.23 7.30
CA THR A 127 12.61 -0.84 7.46
C THR A 127 11.63 -0.60 8.61
N GLY A 128 11.20 -1.63 9.29
CA GLY A 128 10.31 -1.52 10.45
C GLY A 128 9.27 -2.63 10.49
N ARG A 129 8.50 -2.65 11.57
CA ARG A 129 7.49 -3.70 11.80
C ARG A 129 6.11 -3.13 12.11
N TYR A 130 6.07 -2.07 12.89
CA TYR A 130 4.85 -1.47 13.40
C TYR A 130 4.90 0.05 13.30
N GLY A 131 3.73 0.68 13.26
CA GLY A 131 3.65 2.12 13.16
C GLY A 131 4.25 2.63 11.87
N MET A 132 3.69 2.20 10.72
CA MET A 132 4.21 2.55 9.41
C MET A 132 3.09 2.89 8.43
N ILE A 133 3.44 3.65 7.42
CA ILE A 133 2.61 3.91 6.25
C ILE A 133 3.25 3.19 5.07
N CYS A 134 2.48 2.36 4.38
CA CYS A 134 2.93 1.63 3.20
C CYS A 134 2.22 2.18 1.97
N ARG A 135 2.98 2.54 0.94
CA ARG A 135 2.44 3.01 -0.35
C ARG A 135 2.61 1.94 -1.40
N ALA A 136 1.58 1.73 -2.20
CA ALA A 136 1.53 0.72 -3.24
C ALA A 136 1.03 1.34 -4.56
N VAL A 137 1.62 0.93 -5.67
CA VAL A 137 1.23 1.37 -7.01
C VAL A 137 1.16 0.17 -7.92
N THR A 138 0.12 0.11 -8.75
CA THR A 138 0.06 -0.86 -9.85
C THR A 138 -0.53 -0.21 -11.09
N VAL A 139 -0.20 -0.74 -12.25
CA VAL A 139 -0.68 -0.27 -13.54
C VAL A 139 -1.47 -1.38 -14.20
N ILE A 140 -2.68 -1.07 -14.60
CA ILE A 140 -3.55 -2.00 -15.34
C ILE A 140 -3.77 -1.50 -16.75
N ASP A 141 -3.96 -2.42 -17.68
CA ASP A 141 -4.32 -2.15 -19.07
C ASP A 141 -5.64 -2.84 -19.39
N VAL A 142 -6.63 -2.02 -19.70
CA VAL A 142 -8.00 -2.46 -19.93
C VAL A 142 -8.23 -2.53 -21.45
N PRO A 143 -8.51 -3.72 -22.03
CA PRO A 143 -8.60 -3.89 -23.48
C PRO A 143 -9.85 -3.28 -24.09
N GLU A 144 -10.89 -3.08 -23.32
CA GLU A 144 -12.15 -2.48 -23.72
C GLU A 144 -12.78 -1.76 -22.51
N ASP A 145 -13.72 -0.85 -22.75
CA ASP A 145 -14.40 -0.16 -21.67
C ASP A 145 -15.09 -1.14 -20.73
N LEU A 146 -14.81 -1.02 -19.43
CA LEU A 146 -15.46 -1.80 -18.37
C LEU A 146 -16.39 -0.87 -17.58
N GLU A 147 -17.69 -1.06 -17.75
CA GLU A 147 -18.71 -0.25 -17.10
C GLU A 147 -19.20 -0.91 -15.80
N ASN A 148 -19.66 -0.07 -14.88
CA ASN A 148 -20.29 -0.50 -13.63
C ASN A 148 -19.42 -1.45 -12.78
N VAL A 149 -18.11 -1.23 -12.78
CA VAL A 149 -17.17 -1.98 -11.93
C VAL A 149 -16.93 -1.23 -10.63
N ARG A 150 -16.55 -1.95 -9.60
CA ARG A 150 -16.17 -1.40 -8.29
C ARG A 150 -14.80 -1.89 -7.90
N LEU A 151 -14.02 -1.01 -7.32
CA LEU A 151 -12.80 -1.40 -6.60
C LEU A 151 -13.21 -2.02 -5.26
N ALA A 152 -12.78 -3.23 -5.00
CA ALA A 152 -13.05 -3.95 -3.75
C ALA A 152 -11.74 -4.21 -3.01
N VAL A 153 -11.66 -3.79 -1.77
CA VAL A 153 -10.43 -3.82 -0.99
C VAL A 153 -10.67 -4.39 0.40
N GLY A 154 -9.73 -5.17 0.87
CA GLY A 154 -9.57 -5.51 2.28
C GLY A 154 -8.19 -5.08 2.76
N SER A 155 -8.09 -4.54 3.95
CA SER A 155 -6.80 -4.20 4.55
C SER A 155 -6.83 -4.37 6.07
N ASN A 156 -5.68 -4.70 6.65
CA ASN A 156 -5.50 -4.49 8.07
C ASN A 156 -5.31 -2.99 8.31
N SER A 157 -5.93 -2.49 9.37
CA SER A 157 -5.98 -1.07 9.67
C SER A 157 -6.56 -0.23 8.54
N ALA A 158 -6.31 1.08 8.54
CA ALA A 158 -6.90 1.99 7.59
C ALA A 158 -6.14 2.00 6.25
N SER A 159 -6.85 2.23 5.17
CA SER A 159 -6.26 2.39 3.84
C SER A 159 -7.03 3.38 2.98
N MET A 160 -6.32 4.01 2.06
CA MET A 160 -6.90 4.90 1.04
C MET A 160 -6.44 4.46 -0.33
N TRP A 161 -7.34 4.59 -1.32
CA TRP A 161 -7.12 4.11 -2.68
C TRP A 161 -7.58 5.12 -3.71
N TRP A 162 -6.79 5.28 -4.76
CA TRP A 162 -7.02 6.22 -5.86
C TRP A 162 -6.88 5.49 -7.19
N ILE A 163 -7.68 5.89 -8.15
CA ILE A 163 -7.58 5.46 -9.55
C ILE A 163 -7.33 6.71 -10.40
N ASP A 164 -6.23 6.73 -11.10
CA ASP A 164 -5.80 7.88 -11.91
C ASP A 164 -5.80 9.21 -11.13
N GLY A 165 -5.43 9.14 -9.86
CA GLY A 165 -5.38 10.28 -8.95
C GLY A 165 -6.71 10.70 -8.33
N GLU A 166 -7.81 10.08 -8.71
CA GLU A 166 -9.11 10.30 -8.07
C GLU A 166 -9.34 9.33 -6.93
N GLU A 167 -9.78 9.85 -5.78
CA GLU A 167 -10.12 9.02 -4.64
C GLU A 167 -11.24 8.05 -4.98
N ALA A 168 -11.00 6.76 -4.81
CA ALA A 168 -11.96 5.71 -5.09
C ALA A 168 -12.56 5.12 -3.81
N LEU A 169 -11.75 4.94 -2.76
CA LEU A 169 -12.19 4.22 -1.57
C LEU A 169 -11.33 4.60 -0.37
N ILE A 170 -11.98 4.77 0.78
CA ILE A 170 -11.32 4.90 2.09
C ILE A 170 -11.87 3.83 3.02
N LEU A 171 -10.97 3.07 3.65
CA LEU A 171 -11.27 2.20 4.77
C LEU A 171 -10.67 2.83 6.02
N SER A 172 -11.50 3.32 6.93
CA SER A 172 -11.06 3.98 8.16
C SER A 172 -11.13 3.05 9.36
N GLY A 173 -10.32 3.36 10.38
CA GLY A 173 -10.34 2.65 11.64
C GLY A 173 -9.49 1.38 11.68
N ASP A 174 -9.42 0.81 12.87
CA ASP A 174 -8.74 -0.47 13.09
C ASP A 174 -9.62 -1.61 12.63
N ARG A 175 -9.08 -2.46 11.77
CA ARG A 175 -9.82 -3.57 11.14
C ARG A 175 -8.92 -4.73 10.78
N ARG A 176 -9.53 -5.89 10.67
CA ARG A 176 -8.88 -7.06 10.07
C ARG A 176 -9.01 -7.02 8.56
N MET A 177 -8.04 -7.59 7.85
CA MET A 177 -8.15 -7.78 6.42
C MET A 177 -9.20 -8.84 6.10
N VAL A 178 -10.26 -8.41 5.44
CA VAL A 178 -11.34 -9.27 4.94
C VAL A 178 -11.51 -8.96 3.46
N MET A 179 -11.68 -9.98 2.64
CA MET A 179 -11.92 -9.79 1.21
C MET A 179 -13.16 -8.93 0.99
N ASP A 180 -13.04 -7.92 0.09
CA ASP A 180 -14.14 -7.03 -0.28
C ASP A 180 -14.80 -6.31 0.91
N ASP A 181 -14.02 -6.01 1.93
CA ASP A 181 -14.51 -5.32 3.14
C ASP A 181 -15.07 -3.93 2.82
N GLY A 182 -14.44 -3.23 1.88
CA GLY A 182 -14.95 -1.99 1.33
C GLY A 182 -15.00 -2.05 -0.19
N VAL A 183 -16.02 -1.44 -0.77
CA VAL A 183 -16.19 -1.31 -2.21
C VAL A 183 -16.42 0.15 -2.59
N SER A 184 -15.83 0.56 -3.70
CA SER A 184 -16.02 1.90 -4.24
C SER A 184 -17.44 2.10 -4.79
N LYS A 185 -17.75 3.33 -5.17
CA LYS A 185 -18.86 3.58 -6.09
C LYS A 185 -18.63 2.82 -7.40
N ARG A 186 -19.68 2.64 -8.17
CA ARG A 186 -19.58 2.13 -9.55
C ARG A 186 -18.81 3.13 -10.40
N ILE A 187 -17.86 2.62 -11.16
CA ILE A 187 -17.00 3.40 -12.04
C ILE A 187 -16.94 2.77 -13.42
N THR A 188 -16.51 3.55 -14.38
CA THR A 188 -16.16 3.07 -15.72
C THR A 188 -14.66 3.14 -15.89
N LEU A 189 -14.03 2.01 -16.17
CA LEU A 189 -12.63 1.95 -16.59
C LEU A 189 -12.61 1.99 -18.12
N LYS A 190 -12.19 3.11 -18.68
CA LYS A 190 -12.05 3.26 -20.12
C LYS A 190 -10.93 2.40 -20.66
N LYS A 191 -11.05 1.95 -21.91
CA LYS A 191 -9.97 1.26 -22.61
C LYS A 191 -8.65 2.02 -22.45
N GLY A 192 -7.58 1.30 -22.11
CA GLY A 192 -6.25 1.85 -21.94
C GLY A 192 -5.69 1.65 -20.53
N ARG A 193 -4.63 2.39 -20.24
CA ARG A 193 -3.89 2.27 -18.99
C ARG A 193 -4.53 3.10 -17.88
N HIS A 194 -4.57 2.48 -16.69
CA HIS A 194 -4.97 3.15 -15.45
C HIS A 194 -3.94 2.87 -14.36
N ILE A 195 -3.71 3.85 -13.52
CA ILE A 195 -2.81 3.72 -12.38
C ILE A 195 -3.63 3.66 -11.10
N LEU A 196 -3.48 2.56 -10.38
CA LEU A 196 -4.08 2.35 -9.07
C LEU A 196 -3.02 2.60 -8.00
N THR A 197 -3.29 3.53 -7.10
CA THR A 197 -2.42 3.84 -5.97
C THR A 197 -3.14 3.57 -4.66
N GLY A 198 -2.42 3.11 -3.68
CA GLY A 198 -2.95 2.87 -2.35
C GLY A 198 -1.96 3.21 -1.26
N ALA A 199 -2.49 3.50 -0.09
CA ALA A 199 -1.71 3.69 1.12
C ALA A 199 -2.39 2.96 2.27
N VAL A 200 -1.62 2.16 3.01
CA VAL A 200 -2.07 1.42 4.18
C VAL A 200 -1.36 1.94 5.40
N ILE A 201 -2.13 2.34 6.42
CA ILE A 201 -1.58 2.78 7.70
C ILE A 201 -1.62 1.60 8.64
N ASN A 202 -0.45 1.18 9.12
CA ASN A 202 -0.35 0.13 10.11
C ASN A 202 -0.26 0.72 11.52
N GLY A 203 -1.10 0.15 12.41
CA GLY A 203 -0.91 0.25 13.85
C GLY A 203 -0.08 -0.93 14.38
N PRO A 204 -0.33 -1.40 15.60
CA PRO A 204 0.25 -2.64 16.11
C PRO A 204 -0.40 -3.86 15.42
N GLY A 205 0.40 -4.79 14.93
CA GLY A 205 -0.07 -6.04 14.36
C GLY A 205 0.27 -6.25 12.90
N MET A 206 -0.46 -7.16 12.26
CA MET A 206 -0.25 -7.52 10.85
C MET A 206 -0.70 -6.39 9.92
N SER A 207 -0.05 -6.31 8.78
CA SER A 207 -0.42 -5.41 7.69
C SER A 207 -0.51 -6.20 6.42
N ASP A 208 -1.69 -6.35 5.92
CA ASP A 208 -1.96 -7.01 4.65
C ASP A 208 -3.02 -6.20 3.92
N PHE A 209 -3.03 -6.30 2.62
CA PHE A 209 -4.16 -5.84 1.82
C PHE A 209 -4.45 -6.80 0.68
N CYS A 210 -5.66 -6.78 0.20
CA CYS A 210 -6.06 -7.46 -1.03
C CYS A 210 -6.96 -6.55 -1.85
N VAL A 211 -6.78 -6.57 -3.16
CA VAL A 211 -7.45 -5.67 -4.10
C VAL A 211 -7.91 -6.42 -5.32
N ARG A 212 -9.16 -6.19 -5.70
CA ARG A 212 -9.71 -6.65 -6.98
C ARG A 212 -10.80 -5.70 -7.48
N PHE A 213 -11.19 -5.86 -8.73
CA PHE A 213 -12.39 -5.26 -9.26
C PHE A 213 -13.51 -6.29 -9.30
N VAL A 214 -14.71 -5.85 -8.99
CA VAL A 214 -15.92 -6.68 -9.07
C VAL A 214 -16.95 -6.03 -9.98
N ASP A 215 -17.77 -6.86 -10.62
CA ASP A 215 -18.87 -6.41 -11.47
C ASP A 215 -20.16 -6.09 -10.68
N GLU A 216 -21.25 -5.82 -11.36
CA GLU A 216 -22.54 -5.48 -10.72
C GLU A 216 -23.12 -6.61 -9.87
N GLN A 217 -22.76 -7.86 -10.16
CA GLN A 217 -23.20 -9.03 -9.40
C GLN A 217 -22.22 -9.43 -8.29
N GLY A 218 -21.14 -8.67 -8.13
CA GLY A 218 -20.10 -8.97 -7.17
C GLY A 218 -19.09 -10.02 -7.64
N ASN A 219 -19.13 -10.41 -8.91
CA ASN A 219 -18.16 -11.35 -9.47
C ASN A 219 -16.86 -10.66 -9.83
N PRO A 220 -15.70 -11.37 -9.72
CA PRO A 220 -14.42 -10.79 -10.08
C PRO A 220 -14.36 -10.39 -11.56
N VAL A 221 -13.81 -9.22 -11.83
CA VAL A 221 -13.47 -8.78 -13.18
C VAL A 221 -12.08 -9.30 -13.53
N MET A 222 -11.96 -10.04 -14.63
CA MET A 222 -10.75 -10.77 -14.99
C MET A 222 -10.11 -10.30 -16.29
N ASN A 223 -10.83 -9.52 -17.11
CA ASN A 223 -10.44 -9.21 -18.48
C ASN A 223 -9.60 -7.94 -18.61
N TYR A 224 -8.53 -7.86 -17.85
CA TYR A 224 -7.51 -6.83 -17.98
C TYR A 224 -6.13 -7.39 -17.66
N ASN A 225 -5.10 -6.66 -18.07
CA ASN A 225 -3.72 -7.02 -17.80
C ASN A 225 -3.13 -6.12 -16.72
N ILE A 226 -2.17 -6.65 -15.96
CA ILE A 226 -1.40 -5.92 -14.97
C ILE A 226 0.01 -5.79 -15.50
N LEU A 227 0.44 -4.54 -15.70
CA LEU A 227 1.70 -4.22 -16.36
C LEU A 227 2.83 -4.14 -15.33
N ASN A 228 4.05 -4.25 -15.84
CA ASN A 228 5.27 -4.08 -15.07
C ASN A 228 5.83 -2.64 -15.12
N LYS A 229 5.27 -1.81 -16.00
CA LYS A 229 5.74 -0.44 -16.27
C LYS A 229 4.55 0.48 -16.52
#